data_9699b6c018a1ee06a1813194cb22389b
#
_entry.id   9699b6c018a1ee06a1813194cb22389b
#
_cell.length_a   1.000
_cell.length_b   1.000
_cell.length_c   1.000
_cell.angle_alpha   90.00
_cell.angle_beta   90.00
_cell.angle_gamma   90.00
#
_symmetry.space_group_name_H-M   'P 1'
#
loop_
_entity.id
_entity.type
_entity.pdbx_description
1 polymer ?
#
loop_
_entity_poly.entity_id
_entity_poly.type
_entity_poly.pdbx_seq_one_letter_code
_entity_poly.pdbx_strand_id
1 'polypeptide(L)'
;SIEGWEKINKKFPNLEITYSPEYLTSENSIDDLLEVESISLGGGNINYWVQFWNSVNKKTYIRDPKELITAKNFKNAFLATKVTFFNQIYDYCKANNLEFEQVRQEIANDNRIGASHSHVTKQRGYGGHCLPKDVKSILNSAKQNKVDLNILQGVVKYNEKVRKNA
;
A
#
# COMPACT_ATOMS: atom_id res chain seq x y z
N SER A 1 11.46 2.84 -3.59
CA SER A 1 12.07 1.50 -3.76
C SER A 1 13.36 1.39 -2.97
N ILE A 2 13.79 0.17 -2.68
CA ILE A 2 15.09 -0.12 -2.04
C ILE A 2 16.24 0.48 -2.86
N GLU A 3 16.24 0.27 -4.18
CA GLU A 3 17.28 0.84 -5.06
C GLU A 3 17.30 2.37 -5.03
N GLY A 4 16.13 3.01 -4.92
CA GLY A 4 16.04 4.47 -4.74
C GLY A 4 16.69 4.94 -3.45
N TRP A 5 16.46 4.19 -2.35
CA TRP A 5 17.09 4.43 -1.06
C TRP A 5 18.62 4.28 -1.15
N GLU A 6 19.11 3.22 -1.77
CA GLU A 6 20.55 2.98 -1.95
C GLU A 6 21.21 4.04 -2.82
N LYS A 7 20.55 4.45 -3.92
CA LYS A 7 21.04 5.52 -4.80
C LYS A 7 21.18 6.86 -4.09
N ILE A 8 20.20 7.24 -3.27
CA ILE A 8 20.22 8.54 -2.58
C ILE A 8 21.31 8.56 -1.50
N ASN A 9 21.47 7.46 -0.74
CA ASN A 9 22.54 7.37 0.24
C ASN A 9 23.94 7.36 -0.41
N LYS A 10 24.10 6.69 -1.55
CA LYS A 10 25.34 6.73 -2.33
C LYS A 10 25.65 8.12 -2.89
N LYS A 11 24.62 8.85 -3.32
CA LYS A 11 24.77 10.20 -3.89
C LYS A 11 25.12 11.24 -2.81
N PHE A 12 24.64 11.05 -1.60
CA PHE A 12 24.80 11.99 -0.48
C PHE A 12 25.37 11.30 0.76
N PRO A 13 26.62 10.80 0.68
CA PRO A 13 27.19 9.97 1.75
C PRO A 13 27.43 10.71 3.07
N ASN A 14 27.47 12.04 3.03
CA ASN A 14 27.67 12.89 4.20
C ASN A 14 26.35 13.37 4.86
N LEU A 15 25.19 12.95 4.32
CA LEU A 15 23.89 13.29 4.88
C LEU A 15 23.34 12.13 5.71
N GLU A 16 22.91 12.45 6.92
CA GLU A 16 22.16 11.52 7.76
C GLU A 16 20.68 11.49 7.33
N ILE A 17 20.36 10.65 6.35
CA ILE A 17 19.02 10.58 5.76
C ILE A 17 18.16 9.61 6.58
N THR A 18 17.01 10.10 7.07
CA THR A 18 15.99 9.28 7.73
C THR A 18 14.86 8.99 6.76
N TYR A 19 14.42 7.74 6.73
CA TYR A 19 13.22 7.31 6.02
C TYR A 19 12.07 7.12 7.02
N SER A 20 10.94 7.74 6.73
CA SER A 20 9.68 7.51 7.42
C SER A 20 8.60 7.19 6.39
N PRO A 21 8.02 5.98 6.38
CA PRO A 21 6.93 5.66 5.47
C PRO A 21 5.68 6.45 5.87
N GLU A 22 5.04 7.03 4.88
CA GLU A 22 3.77 7.71 5.04
C GLU A 22 2.65 6.73 4.65
N TYR A 23 1.59 6.66 5.48
CA TYR A 23 0.41 5.81 5.31
C TYR A 23 -0.88 6.62 5.24
N LEU A 24 -0.77 7.92 5.01
CA LEU A 24 -1.89 8.87 4.98
C LEU A 24 -2.73 8.66 3.71
N THR A 25 -4.01 8.96 3.84
CA THR A 25 -4.90 9.02 2.68
C THR A 25 -4.82 10.40 2.02
N SER A 26 -5.04 10.48 0.70
CA SER A 26 -4.99 11.75 -0.01
C SER A 26 -6.10 12.73 0.39
N GLU A 27 -7.21 12.21 0.92
CA GLU A 27 -8.40 12.99 1.26
C GLU A 27 -8.34 13.53 2.69
N ASN A 28 -7.71 12.79 3.63
CA ASN A 28 -7.71 13.11 5.06
C ASN A 28 -6.29 13.13 5.64
N SER A 29 -5.28 13.56 4.87
CA SER A 29 -3.88 13.42 5.25
C SER A 29 -3.50 14.11 6.56
N ILE A 30 -4.13 15.24 6.90
CA ILE A 30 -3.87 15.96 8.16
C ILE A 30 -4.49 15.20 9.33
N ASP A 31 -5.76 14.80 9.21
CA ASP A 31 -6.46 14.08 10.27
C ASP A 31 -5.82 12.71 10.50
N ASP A 32 -5.47 11.98 9.43
CA ASP A 32 -4.73 10.72 9.51
C ASP A 32 -3.40 10.89 10.25
N LEU A 33 -2.66 12.01 10.02
CA LEU A 33 -1.42 12.30 10.72
C LEU A 33 -1.65 12.62 12.21
N LEU A 34 -2.72 13.32 12.52
CA LEU A 34 -3.09 13.64 13.90
C LEU A 34 -3.54 12.40 14.68
N GLU A 35 -4.26 11.50 14.03
CA GLU A 35 -4.80 10.28 14.64
C GLU A 35 -3.76 9.15 14.75
N VAL A 36 -2.71 9.15 13.90
CA VAL A 36 -1.72 8.08 13.96
C VAL A 36 -1.05 8.04 15.35
N GLU A 37 -1.05 6.89 15.99
CA GLU A 37 -0.46 6.72 17.34
C GLU A 37 1.06 6.52 17.30
N SER A 38 1.60 6.07 16.19
CA SER A 38 3.00 5.69 16.10
C SER A 38 3.60 5.95 14.73
N ILE A 39 4.87 6.32 14.72
CA ILE A 39 5.67 6.61 13.53
C ILE A 39 6.82 5.61 13.45
N SER A 40 7.05 5.04 12.27
CA SER A 40 8.21 4.20 12.00
C SER A 40 9.32 5.01 11.34
N LEU A 41 10.54 4.84 11.83
CA LEU A 41 11.73 5.57 11.39
C LEU A 41 12.86 4.61 11.08
N GLY A 42 13.66 4.91 10.06
CA GLY A 42 14.86 4.13 9.75
C GLY A 42 15.92 4.98 9.05
N GLY A 43 17.20 4.68 9.27
CA GLY A 43 18.32 5.39 8.66
C GLY A 43 19.12 6.25 9.64
N GLY A 44 19.61 7.41 9.20
CA GLY A 44 20.40 8.34 10.00
C GLY A 44 19.57 9.27 10.86
N ASN A 45 20.25 10.01 11.75
CA ASN A 45 19.68 11.06 12.63
C ASN A 45 18.41 10.65 13.43
N ILE A 46 18.34 9.37 13.77
CA ILE A 46 17.17 8.78 14.45
C ILE A 46 16.84 9.47 15.76
N ASN A 47 17.86 9.81 16.58
CA ASN A 47 17.66 10.41 17.88
C ASN A 47 16.91 11.76 17.80
N TYR A 48 17.23 12.58 16.81
CA TYR A 48 16.53 13.84 16.56
C TYR A 48 15.04 13.62 16.28
N TRP A 49 14.72 12.70 15.37
CA TRP A 49 13.35 12.43 15.00
C TRP A 49 12.54 11.72 16.08
N VAL A 50 13.18 10.85 16.87
CA VAL A 50 12.55 10.25 18.06
C VAL A 50 12.17 11.32 19.08
N GLN A 51 13.08 12.25 19.37
CA GLN A 51 12.78 13.36 20.29
C GLN A 51 11.65 14.24 19.76
N PHE A 52 11.68 14.58 18.48
CA PHE A 52 10.61 15.36 17.83
C PHE A 52 9.25 14.68 17.95
N TRP A 53 9.13 13.41 17.55
CA TRP A 53 7.84 12.71 17.60
C TRP A 53 7.36 12.45 19.02
N ASN A 54 8.24 12.19 19.96
CA ASN A 54 7.90 12.07 21.37
C ASN A 54 7.38 13.38 21.96
N SER A 55 7.89 14.54 21.53
CA SER A 55 7.42 15.84 22.00
C SER A 55 5.95 16.14 21.60
N VAL A 56 5.44 15.46 20.59
CA VAL A 56 4.03 15.53 20.15
C VAL A 56 3.24 14.25 20.48
N ASN A 57 3.71 13.49 21.48
CA ASN A 57 3.05 12.28 22.01
C ASN A 57 2.85 11.15 20.99
N LYS A 58 3.72 11.02 19.99
CA LYS A 58 3.71 9.91 19.03
C LYS A 58 4.76 8.87 19.44
N LYS A 59 4.37 7.61 19.52
CA LYS A 59 5.33 6.51 19.71
C LYS A 59 6.18 6.35 18.46
N THR A 60 7.45 5.97 18.64
CA THR A 60 8.35 5.73 17.51
C THR A 60 8.84 4.30 17.51
N TYR A 61 8.88 3.69 16.31
CA TYR A 61 9.47 2.38 16.07
C TYR A 61 10.67 2.53 15.13
N ILE A 62 11.83 2.07 15.58
CA ILE A 62 13.06 2.09 14.78
C ILE A 62 13.17 0.77 14.03
N ARG A 63 13.35 0.84 12.71
CA ARG A 63 13.45 -0.31 11.79
C ARG A 63 14.49 -0.05 10.71
N ASP A 64 14.91 -1.09 10.02
CA ASP A 64 15.72 -0.94 8.82
C ASP A 64 14.91 -0.22 7.71
N PRO A 65 15.47 0.80 7.02
CA PRO A 65 14.76 1.51 5.95
C PRO A 65 14.27 0.60 4.83
N LYS A 66 15.00 -0.48 4.50
CA LYS A 66 14.60 -1.42 3.45
C LYS A 66 13.38 -2.25 3.88
N GLU A 67 13.30 -2.61 5.16
CA GLU A 67 12.12 -3.28 5.73
C GLU A 67 10.90 -2.35 5.67
N LEU A 68 11.05 -1.09 6.05
CA LEU A 68 9.97 -0.09 6.00
C LEU A 68 9.49 0.17 4.57
N ILE A 69 10.41 0.30 3.61
CA ILE A 69 10.09 0.46 2.18
C ILE A 69 9.33 -0.77 1.68
N THR A 70 9.80 -1.95 2.03
CA THR A 70 9.18 -3.22 1.65
C THR A 70 7.77 -3.34 2.23
N ALA A 71 7.62 -3.08 3.53
CA ALA A 71 6.33 -3.12 4.21
C ALA A 71 5.32 -2.15 3.59
N LYS A 72 5.73 -0.90 3.28
CA LYS A 72 4.87 0.07 2.60
C LYS A 72 4.40 -0.43 1.24
N ASN A 73 5.32 -0.94 0.42
CA ASN A 73 4.99 -1.41 -0.92
C ASN A 73 4.05 -2.62 -0.88
N PHE A 74 4.29 -3.58 0.02
CA PHE A 74 3.41 -4.75 0.18
C PHE A 74 2.06 -4.40 0.78
N LYS A 75 1.97 -3.43 1.70
CA LYS A 75 0.69 -2.91 2.18
C LYS A 75 -0.17 -2.40 1.01
N ASN A 76 0.40 -1.57 0.13
CA ASN A 76 -0.31 -1.05 -1.03
C ASN A 76 -0.62 -2.16 -2.07
N ALA A 77 0.27 -3.14 -2.24
CA ALA A 77 0.01 -4.31 -3.08
C ALA A 77 -1.14 -5.17 -2.52
N PHE A 78 -1.24 -5.33 -1.20
CA PHE A 78 -2.37 -6.01 -0.56
C PHE A 78 -3.68 -5.26 -0.78
N LEU A 79 -3.69 -3.92 -0.63
CA LEU A 79 -4.88 -3.11 -0.91
C LEU A 79 -5.32 -3.21 -2.38
N ALA A 80 -4.37 -3.19 -3.32
CA ALA A 80 -4.63 -3.42 -4.75
C ALA A 80 -5.21 -4.82 -5.01
N THR A 81 -4.71 -5.84 -4.30
CA THR A 81 -5.23 -7.21 -4.36
C THR A 81 -6.67 -7.26 -3.86
N LYS A 82 -6.96 -6.60 -2.74
CA LYS A 82 -8.31 -6.54 -2.18
C LYS A 82 -9.30 -5.87 -3.13
N VAL A 83 -8.95 -4.72 -3.72
CA VAL A 83 -9.77 -4.07 -4.77
C VAL A 83 -10.01 -5.03 -5.93
N THR A 84 -8.98 -5.72 -6.40
CA THR A 84 -9.07 -6.67 -7.51
C THR A 84 -9.99 -7.85 -7.16
N PHE A 85 -9.86 -8.38 -5.95
CA PHE A 85 -10.69 -9.49 -5.47
C PHE A 85 -12.18 -9.11 -5.43
N PHE A 86 -12.53 -7.95 -4.88
CA PHE A 86 -13.93 -7.48 -4.88
C PHE A 86 -14.46 -7.16 -6.29
N ASN A 87 -13.60 -6.73 -7.22
CA ASN A 87 -14.00 -6.59 -8.62
C ASN A 87 -14.28 -7.94 -9.30
N GLN A 88 -13.59 -9.02 -8.93
CA GLN A 88 -13.90 -10.37 -9.40
C GLN A 88 -15.23 -10.89 -8.80
N ILE A 89 -15.49 -10.61 -7.51
CA ILE A 89 -16.78 -10.93 -6.89
C ILE A 89 -17.91 -10.19 -7.63
N TYR A 90 -17.71 -8.92 -7.98
CA TYR A 90 -18.67 -8.15 -8.77
C TYR A 90 -18.99 -8.83 -10.11
N ASP A 91 -17.96 -9.26 -10.86
CA ASP A 91 -18.16 -9.95 -12.13
C ASP A 91 -18.91 -11.29 -11.94
N TYR A 92 -18.58 -12.02 -10.87
CA TYR A 92 -19.28 -13.26 -10.51
C TYR A 92 -20.76 -13.01 -10.18
N CYS A 93 -21.06 -12.02 -9.34
CA CYS A 93 -22.42 -11.65 -8.98
C CYS A 93 -23.25 -11.26 -10.22
N LYS A 94 -22.65 -10.43 -11.10
CA LYS A 94 -23.29 -10.02 -12.34
C LYS A 94 -23.61 -11.23 -13.25
N ALA A 95 -22.71 -12.19 -13.37
CA ALA A 95 -22.90 -13.37 -14.19
C ALA A 95 -23.99 -14.32 -13.63
N ASN A 96 -24.25 -14.26 -12.32
CA ASN A 96 -25.21 -15.13 -11.63
C ASN A 96 -26.51 -14.39 -11.22
N ASN A 97 -26.73 -13.16 -11.68
CA ASN A 97 -27.88 -12.32 -11.31
C ASN A 97 -28.03 -12.10 -9.77
N LEU A 98 -26.90 -11.93 -9.07
CA LEU A 98 -26.83 -11.67 -7.64
C LEU A 98 -26.60 -10.18 -7.36
N GLU A 99 -27.17 -9.68 -6.27
CA GLU A 99 -26.94 -8.28 -5.81
C GLU A 99 -25.55 -8.16 -5.15
N PHE A 100 -24.61 -7.60 -5.90
CA PHE A 100 -23.21 -7.46 -5.45
C PHE A 100 -23.09 -6.75 -4.10
N GLU A 101 -23.84 -5.69 -3.88
CA GLU A 101 -23.71 -4.91 -2.64
C GLU A 101 -24.07 -5.72 -1.40
N GLN A 102 -25.06 -6.59 -1.47
CA GLN A 102 -25.41 -7.48 -0.37
C GLN A 102 -24.29 -8.49 -0.11
N VAL A 103 -23.76 -9.11 -1.15
CA VAL A 103 -22.62 -10.05 -1.03
C VAL A 103 -21.38 -9.33 -0.48
N ARG A 104 -21.12 -8.11 -0.96
CA ARG A 104 -19.99 -7.31 -0.48
C ARG A 104 -20.11 -7.00 1.01
N GLN A 105 -21.31 -6.57 1.46
CA GLN A 105 -21.54 -6.24 2.87
C GLN A 105 -21.33 -7.45 3.78
N GLU A 106 -21.87 -8.60 3.43
CA GLU A 106 -21.67 -9.84 4.21
C GLU A 106 -20.18 -10.18 4.37
N ILE A 107 -19.41 -10.07 3.30
CA ILE A 107 -17.95 -10.32 3.35
C ILE A 107 -17.24 -9.23 4.16
N ALA A 108 -17.60 -7.96 3.95
CA ALA A 108 -16.90 -6.83 4.55
C ALA A 108 -17.26 -6.59 6.02
N ASN A 109 -18.36 -7.16 6.53
CA ASN A 109 -18.75 -7.14 7.94
C ASN A 109 -17.83 -7.99 8.81
N ASP A 110 -17.08 -8.94 8.24
CA ASP A 110 -16.05 -9.65 8.97
C ASP A 110 -14.86 -8.72 9.26
N ASN A 111 -14.58 -8.47 10.55
CA ASN A 111 -13.50 -7.59 11.00
C ASN A 111 -12.11 -7.99 10.49
N ARG A 112 -11.91 -9.26 10.13
CA ARG A 112 -10.67 -9.75 9.50
C ARG A 112 -10.51 -9.25 8.07
N ILE A 113 -11.61 -8.82 7.43
CA ILE A 113 -11.67 -8.33 6.05
C ILE A 113 -11.87 -6.81 6.05
N GLY A 114 -12.94 -6.31 6.68
CA GLY A 114 -13.30 -4.91 6.77
C GLY A 114 -13.75 -4.28 5.44
N ALA A 115 -14.43 -3.13 5.53
CA ALA A 115 -15.06 -2.48 4.38
C ALA A 115 -14.10 -1.67 3.48
N SER A 116 -12.95 -1.22 4.02
CA SER A 116 -11.98 -0.44 3.24
C SER A 116 -11.54 -1.20 1.99
N HIS A 117 -11.48 -0.53 0.82
CA HIS A 117 -11.05 -1.10 -0.46
C HIS A 117 -11.92 -2.28 -0.97
N SER A 118 -13.18 -2.39 -0.51
CA SER A 118 -14.12 -3.42 -0.98
C SER A 118 -15.12 -2.90 -2.02
N HIS A 119 -15.26 -1.58 -2.17
CA HIS A 119 -16.18 -0.98 -3.12
C HIS A 119 -15.70 -1.11 -4.56
N VAL A 120 -16.66 -1.33 -5.49
CA VAL A 120 -16.41 -1.34 -6.93
C VAL A 120 -16.94 -0.05 -7.54
N THR A 121 -16.06 0.75 -8.11
CA THR A 121 -16.40 2.01 -8.76
C THR A 121 -16.71 1.81 -10.25
N LYS A 122 -17.27 2.84 -10.90
CA LYS A 122 -17.50 2.84 -12.36
C LYS A 122 -16.21 2.63 -13.16
N GLN A 123 -15.08 3.13 -12.65
CA GLN A 123 -13.77 2.99 -13.31
C GLN A 123 -13.17 1.60 -13.17
N ARG A 124 -13.78 0.72 -12.35
CA ARG A 124 -13.35 -0.64 -12.09
C ARG A 124 -11.88 -0.74 -11.64
N GLY A 125 -11.51 -1.85 -10.99
CA GLY A 125 -10.15 -2.08 -10.56
C GLY A 125 -9.53 -1.00 -9.66
N TYR A 126 -8.24 -1.11 -9.42
CA TYR A 126 -7.47 -0.10 -8.69
C TYR A 126 -6.77 0.87 -9.64
N GLY A 127 -6.67 2.12 -9.22
CA GLY A 127 -6.04 3.22 -9.96
C GLY A 127 -5.37 4.19 -9.01
N GLY A 128 -5.35 5.47 -9.41
CA GLY A 128 -4.64 6.52 -8.70
C GLY A 128 -3.12 6.42 -8.90
N HIS A 129 -2.36 7.13 -8.06
CA HIS A 129 -0.91 7.19 -8.18
C HIS A 129 -0.20 6.10 -7.36
N CYS A 130 -0.63 5.86 -6.12
CA CYS A 130 0.12 5.04 -5.15
C CYS A 130 0.03 3.54 -5.44
N LEU A 131 -1.17 2.98 -5.60
CA LEU A 131 -1.34 1.54 -5.76
C LEU A 131 -0.63 0.98 -7.01
N PRO A 132 -0.83 1.55 -8.22
CA PRO A 132 -0.13 1.05 -9.41
C PRO A 132 1.39 1.18 -9.31
N LYS A 133 1.88 2.30 -8.77
CA LYS A 133 3.31 2.57 -8.61
C LYS A 133 3.97 1.56 -7.68
N ASP A 134 3.36 1.29 -6.51
CA ASP A 134 3.96 0.42 -5.50
C ASP A 134 3.87 -1.06 -5.89
N VAL A 135 2.77 -1.49 -6.53
CA VAL A 135 2.65 -2.84 -7.13
C VAL A 135 3.74 -3.05 -8.19
N LYS A 136 3.96 -2.08 -9.09
CA LYS A 136 5.01 -2.14 -10.11
C LYS A 136 6.40 -2.18 -9.48
N SER A 137 6.63 -1.38 -8.43
CA SER A 137 7.90 -1.34 -7.71
C SER A 137 8.25 -2.71 -7.11
N ILE A 138 7.29 -3.35 -6.42
CA ILE A 138 7.54 -4.65 -5.78
C ILE A 138 7.72 -5.78 -6.80
N LEU A 139 6.96 -5.78 -7.89
CA LEU A 139 7.12 -6.78 -8.97
C LEU A 139 8.48 -6.65 -9.66
N ASN A 140 8.96 -5.42 -9.89
CA ASN A 140 10.29 -5.21 -10.47
C ASN A 140 11.40 -5.68 -9.52
N SER A 141 11.30 -5.35 -8.23
CA SER A 141 12.25 -5.83 -7.21
C SER A 141 12.24 -7.35 -7.09
N ALA A 142 11.07 -7.97 -7.09
CA ALA A 142 10.94 -9.43 -7.04
C ALA A 142 11.61 -10.09 -8.26
N LYS A 143 11.39 -9.56 -9.47
CA LYS A 143 12.02 -10.05 -10.70
C LYS A 143 13.55 -9.99 -10.63
N GLN A 144 14.10 -8.89 -10.13
CA GLN A 144 15.57 -8.74 -9.96
C GLN A 144 16.13 -9.76 -8.97
N ASN A 145 15.38 -10.09 -7.93
CA ASN A 145 15.75 -11.06 -6.91
C ASN A 145 15.30 -12.50 -7.22
N LYS A 146 14.80 -12.76 -8.43
CA LYS A 146 14.33 -14.08 -8.90
C LYS A 146 13.24 -14.67 -7.99
N VAL A 147 12.34 -13.82 -7.48
CA VAL A 147 11.19 -14.23 -6.68
C VAL A 147 9.92 -14.08 -7.51
N ASP A 148 9.12 -15.12 -7.58
CA ASP A 148 7.84 -15.10 -8.29
C ASP A 148 6.70 -14.69 -7.35
N LEU A 149 6.06 -13.56 -7.67
CA LEU A 149 4.89 -13.05 -6.97
C LEU A 149 3.62 -13.29 -7.81
N ASN A 150 3.27 -14.56 -8.02
CA ASN A 150 2.20 -14.99 -8.92
C ASN A 150 0.84 -14.38 -8.61
N ILE A 151 0.51 -14.19 -7.32
CA ILE A 151 -0.73 -13.53 -6.90
C ILE A 151 -0.76 -12.10 -7.45
N LEU A 152 0.30 -11.32 -7.25
CA LEU A 152 0.36 -9.93 -7.70
C LEU A 152 0.40 -9.82 -9.23
N GLN A 153 1.04 -10.76 -9.92
CA GLN A 153 1.00 -10.82 -11.39
C GLN A 153 -0.43 -11.04 -11.89
N GLY A 154 -1.19 -11.94 -11.25
CA GLY A 154 -2.61 -12.16 -11.54
C GLY A 154 -3.46 -10.92 -11.26
N VAL A 155 -3.20 -10.20 -10.16
CA VAL A 155 -3.85 -8.94 -9.79
C VAL A 155 -3.64 -7.88 -10.88
N VAL A 156 -2.41 -7.68 -11.35
CA VAL A 156 -2.10 -6.71 -12.42
C VAL A 156 -2.82 -7.09 -13.71
N LYS A 157 -2.71 -8.35 -14.13
CA LYS A 157 -3.35 -8.84 -15.36
C LYS A 157 -4.86 -8.60 -15.36
N TYR A 158 -5.53 -8.91 -14.24
CA TYR A 158 -6.97 -8.67 -14.12
C TYR A 158 -7.30 -7.17 -14.09
N ASN A 159 -6.55 -6.37 -13.34
CA ASN A 159 -6.75 -4.93 -13.27
C ASN A 159 -6.65 -4.25 -14.64
N GLU A 160 -5.65 -4.61 -15.44
CA GLU A 160 -5.49 -4.11 -16.82
C GLU A 160 -6.69 -4.47 -17.71
N LYS A 161 -7.23 -5.69 -17.57
CA LYS A 161 -8.41 -6.14 -18.29
C LYS A 161 -9.64 -5.28 -17.96
N VAL A 162 -9.94 -5.07 -16.68
CA VAL A 162 -11.19 -4.38 -16.28
C VAL A 162 -11.12 -2.89 -16.52
N ARG A 163 -9.95 -2.26 -16.39
CA ARG A 163 -9.78 -0.82 -16.65
C ARG A 163 -9.76 -0.44 -18.13
N LYS A 164 -9.46 -1.37 -19.04
CA LYS A 164 -9.60 -1.14 -20.48
C LYS A 164 -11.05 -1.18 -20.96
N ASN A 165 -11.92 -1.82 -20.18
CA ASN A 165 -13.31 -2.05 -20.53
C ASN A 165 -14.28 -1.15 -19.74
N ALA A 166 -13.76 -0.24 -18.91
CA ALA A 166 -14.50 0.76 -18.16
C ALA A 166 -14.35 2.14 -18.82
#